data_ed0f10234dbe14b71516cbbdbd918bb8
#
_entry.id   ed0f10234dbe14b71516cbbdbd918bb8
#
_cell.length_a   1.000
_cell.length_b   1.000
_cell.length_c   1.000
_cell.angle_alpha   90.00
_cell.angle_beta   90.00
_cell.angle_gamma   90.00
#
_symmetry.space_group_name_H-M   'P 1'
#
loop_
_entity.id
_entity.type
_entity.pdbx_description
1 polymer ?
#
loop_
_entity_poly.entity_id
_entity_poly.type
_entity_poly.pdbx_seq_one_letter_code
_entity_poly.pdbx_strand_id
1 'polypeptide(L)'
;LGALIGDIAGSIYEWHNHKSKDFPFLQPQCRMTDDSIMTTAIAAAVLEGINDLDEFKAHVITQMRDFGARYPGRGYGPRFERWLASPDPQPYHSLGNGSAMRVSPVAWAAESLPQCLALAKASAEVTHDHPDGIAGACAVAGAVYLARTGADKAAIADHVTRYYPLGF
;
A
#
# COMPACT_ATOMS: atom_id res chain seq x y z
N LEU A 1 -0.09 -4.56 11.55
CA LEU A 1 -1.03 -3.94 12.51
C LEU A 1 -0.95 -2.41 12.47
N GLY A 2 0.25 -1.80 12.47
CA GLY A 2 0.40 -0.34 12.48
C GLY A 2 -0.34 0.38 11.35
N ALA A 3 -0.29 -0.15 10.12
CA ALA A 3 -1.02 0.41 8.97
C ALA A 3 -2.53 0.44 9.22
N LEU A 4 -3.11 -0.68 9.71
CA LEU A 4 -4.54 -0.77 10.00
C LEU A 4 -4.97 0.16 11.16
N ILE A 5 -4.16 0.24 12.21
CA ILE A 5 -4.43 1.15 13.33
C ILE A 5 -4.39 2.60 12.86
N GLY A 6 -3.40 2.96 12.03
CA GLY A 6 -3.27 4.29 11.46
C GLY A 6 -4.45 4.69 10.59
N ASP A 7 -4.88 3.80 9.68
CA ASP A 7 -6.07 3.98 8.86
C ASP A 7 -7.33 4.19 9.71
N ILE A 8 -7.62 3.27 10.63
CA ILE A 8 -8.81 3.33 11.47
C ILE A 8 -8.83 4.62 12.29
N ALA A 9 -7.72 4.95 12.96
CA ALA A 9 -7.63 6.18 13.76
C ALA A 9 -7.71 7.45 12.91
N GLY A 10 -7.13 7.43 11.70
CA GLY A 10 -7.11 8.55 10.77
C GLY A 10 -8.39 8.74 9.97
N SER A 11 -9.23 7.70 9.85
CA SER A 11 -10.38 7.66 8.93
C SER A 11 -11.39 8.81 9.09
N ILE A 12 -11.56 9.34 10.29
CA ILE A 12 -12.45 10.47 10.58
C ILE A 12 -11.86 11.83 10.21
N TYR A 13 -10.54 11.88 10.01
CA TYR A 13 -9.80 13.09 9.67
C TYR A 13 -9.46 13.20 8.19
N GLU A 14 -9.75 12.19 7.40
CA GLU A 14 -9.46 12.12 5.96
C GLU A 14 -10.08 13.31 5.19
N TRP A 15 -11.34 13.63 5.51
CA TRP A 15 -12.08 14.73 4.88
C TRP A 15 -12.17 15.99 5.76
N HIS A 16 -11.74 15.90 7.03
CA HIS A 16 -11.74 16.98 8.00
C HIS A 16 -10.35 17.13 8.60
N ASN A 17 -9.44 17.69 7.82
CA ASN A 17 -8.01 17.74 8.13
C ASN A 17 -7.73 18.31 9.52
N HIS A 18 -7.09 17.51 10.37
CA HIS A 18 -6.69 17.86 11.72
C HIS A 18 -5.17 18.02 11.79
N LYS A 19 -4.68 19.23 12.13
CA LYS A 19 -3.25 19.57 12.14
C LYS A 19 -2.64 19.69 13.54
N SER A 20 -3.27 19.12 14.54
CA SER A 20 -2.75 19.05 15.91
C SER A 20 -2.31 17.63 16.26
N LYS A 21 -1.32 17.52 17.16
CA LYS A 21 -0.94 16.23 17.76
C LYS A 21 -1.88 15.83 18.91
N ASP A 22 -2.70 16.78 19.39
CA ASP A 22 -3.72 16.56 20.41
C ASP A 22 -5.06 16.26 19.72
N PHE A 23 -5.42 14.98 19.69
CA PHE A 23 -6.66 14.49 19.08
C PHE A 23 -7.12 13.20 19.77
N PRO A 24 -8.44 12.95 19.85
CA PRO A 24 -8.97 11.69 20.36
C PRO A 24 -8.55 10.52 19.46
N PHE A 25 -7.77 9.61 20.02
CA PHE A 25 -7.33 8.40 19.33
C PHE A 25 -8.43 7.34 19.39
N LEU A 26 -8.92 6.82 18.31
CA LEU A 26 -10.00 5.84 18.22
C LEU A 26 -11.35 6.34 18.82
N GLN A 27 -12.15 6.93 17.96
CA GLN A 27 -13.52 7.33 18.27
C GLN A 27 -14.53 6.30 17.72
N PRO A 28 -15.79 6.27 18.20
CA PRO A 28 -16.82 5.36 17.69
C PRO A 28 -17.09 5.45 16.19
N GLN A 29 -16.78 6.59 15.56
CA GLN A 29 -16.94 6.84 14.13
C GLN A 29 -15.76 6.33 13.29
N CYS A 30 -14.65 5.98 13.92
CA CYS A 30 -13.48 5.41 13.21
C CYS A 30 -13.87 4.09 12.54
N ARG A 31 -13.39 3.90 11.32
CA ARG A 31 -13.71 2.72 10.49
C ARG A 31 -12.52 2.33 9.61
N MET A 32 -12.50 1.10 9.18
CA MET A 32 -11.59 0.68 8.12
C MET A 32 -11.96 1.35 6.80
N THR A 33 -10.96 1.87 6.09
CA THR A 33 -11.07 2.38 4.73
C THR A 33 -10.40 1.44 3.73
N ASP A 34 -10.25 1.87 2.49
CA ASP A 34 -9.53 1.13 1.44
C ASP A 34 -8.06 0.89 1.79
N ASP A 35 -7.43 1.74 2.59
CA ASP A 35 -6.06 1.53 3.10
C ASP A 35 -5.92 0.20 3.84
N SER A 36 -6.77 -0.07 4.83
CA SER A 36 -6.76 -1.34 5.58
C SER A 36 -7.16 -2.51 4.71
N ILE A 37 -8.18 -2.34 3.89
CA ILE A 37 -8.74 -3.42 3.07
C ILE A 37 -7.73 -3.87 2.03
N MET A 38 -7.12 -2.93 1.30
CA MET A 38 -6.13 -3.25 0.28
C MET A 38 -4.80 -3.71 0.90
N THR A 39 -4.39 -3.18 2.06
CA THR A 39 -3.27 -3.74 2.82
C THR A 39 -3.50 -5.21 3.16
N THR A 40 -4.71 -5.56 3.61
CA THR A 40 -5.07 -6.95 3.93
C THR A 40 -5.12 -7.83 2.67
N ALA A 41 -5.58 -7.30 1.54
CA ALA A 41 -5.56 -7.99 0.26
C ALA A 41 -4.12 -8.33 -0.19
N ILE A 42 -3.19 -7.38 -0.06
CA ILE A 42 -1.76 -7.65 -0.35
C ILE A 42 -1.18 -8.69 0.62
N ALA A 43 -1.55 -8.63 1.90
CA ALA A 43 -1.11 -9.65 2.86
C ALA A 43 -1.64 -11.04 2.49
N ALA A 44 -2.90 -11.15 2.04
CA ALA A 44 -3.47 -12.41 1.56
C ALA A 44 -2.73 -12.93 0.32
N ALA A 45 -2.42 -12.06 -0.65
CA ALA A 45 -1.64 -12.43 -1.84
C ALA A 45 -0.24 -12.95 -1.49
N VAL A 46 0.42 -12.35 -0.50
CA VAL A 46 1.72 -12.82 0.02
C VAL A 46 1.58 -14.24 0.64
N LEU A 47 0.49 -14.50 1.35
CA LEU A 47 0.25 -15.80 2.01
C LEU A 47 -0.10 -16.91 1.03
N GLU A 48 -0.57 -16.62 -0.18
CA GLU A 48 -0.75 -17.62 -1.25
C GLU A 48 0.58 -18.16 -1.79
N GLY A 49 1.67 -17.42 -1.58
CA GLY A 49 3.03 -17.79 -1.99
C GLY A 49 3.60 -16.83 -3.02
N ILE A 50 4.92 -16.84 -3.12
CA ILE A 50 5.69 -15.99 -4.04
C ILE A 50 6.71 -16.90 -4.73
N ASN A 51 6.30 -17.63 -5.76
CA ASN A 51 7.20 -18.47 -6.54
C ASN A 51 7.95 -17.63 -7.59
N ASP A 52 7.20 -16.74 -8.28
CA ASP A 52 7.75 -15.74 -9.19
C ASP A 52 6.91 -14.44 -9.15
N LEU A 53 7.36 -13.40 -9.86
CA LEU A 53 6.70 -12.09 -9.83
C LEU A 53 5.38 -12.05 -10.62
N ASP A 54 5.22 -12.87 -11.66
CA ASP A 54 4.00 -12.86 -12.48
C ASP A 54 2.88 -13.62 -11.75
N GLU A 55 3.19 -14.74 -11.09
CA GLU A 55 2.26 -15.42 -10.20
C GLU A 55 1.85 -14.53 -9.03
N PHE A 56 2.82 -13.84 -8.42
CA PHE A 56 2.52 -12.90 -7.35
C PHE A 56 1.58 -11.76 -7.81
N LYS A 57 1.79 -11.18 -9.01
CA LYS A 57 0.86 -10.20 -9.60
C LYS A 57 -0.55 -10.77 -9.77
N ALA A 58 -0.67 -12.02 -10.22
CA ALA A 58 -1.97 -12.67 -10.36
C ALA A 58 -2.67 -12.84 -9.01
N HIS A 59 -1.95 -13.24 -7.94
CA HIS A 59 -2.47 -13.29 -6.58
C HIS A 59 -2.90 -11.90 -6.10
N VAL A 60 -2.10 -10.87 -6.32
CA VAL A 60 -2.45 -9.47 -5.97
C VAL A 60 -3.75 -9.03 -6.64
N ILE A 61 -3.91 -9.28 -7.95
CA ILE A 61 -5.14 -8.94 -8.67
C ILE A 61 -6.34 -9.69 -8.08
N THR A 62 -6.20 -11.00 -7.87
CA THR A 62 -7.26 -11.84 -7.33
C THR A 62 -7.70 -11.38 -5.96
N GLN A 63 -6.76 -11.18 -5.04
CA GLN A 63 -7.06 -10.78 -3.67
C GLN A 63 -7.62 -9.36 -3.57
N MET A 64 -7.09 -8.41 -4.33
CA MET A 64 -7.63 -7.05 -4.35
C MET A 64 -9.09 -7.03 -4.85
N ARG A 65 -9.43 -7.82 -5.86
CA ARG A 65 -10.80 -7.93 -6.37
C ARG A 65 -11.74 -8.63 -5.39
N ASP A 66 -11.30 -9.70 -4.75
CA ASP A 66 -12.09 -10.40 -3.74
C ASP A 66 -12.38 -9.50 -2.52
N PHE A 67 -11.36 -8.83 -1.97
CA PHE A 67 -11.55 -7.91 -0.86
C PHE A 67 -12.37 -6.68 -1.26
N GLY A 68 -12.16 -6.12 -2.45
CA GLY A 68 -12.97 -5.02 -2.97
C GLY A 68 -14.46 -5.37 -3.09
N ALA A 69 -14.77 -6.59 -3.55
CA ALA A 69 -16.14 -7.09 -3.65
C ALA A 69 -16.78 -7.33 -2.28
N ARG A 70 -16.03 -7.84 -1.32
CA ARG A 70 -16.50 -8.08 0.07
C ARG A 70 -16.73 -6.79 0.87
N TYR A 71 -16.02 -5.73 0.54
CA TYR A 71 -16.05 -4.46 1.29
C TYR A 71 -16.31 -3.27 0.35
N PRO A 72 -17.50 -3.15 -0.26
CA PRO A 72 -17.80 -2.04 -1.17
C PRO A 72 -17.92 -0.70 -0.43
N GLY A 73 -17.65 0.42 -1.14
CA GLY A 73 -17.92 1.77 -0.64
C GLY A 73 -17.01 2.20 0.52
N ARG A 74 -15.76 1.75 0.52
CA ARG A 74 -14.80 2.03 1.59
C ARG A 74 -13.79 3.14 1.29
N GLY A 75 -14.08 3.99 0.34
CA GLY A 75 -13.21 5.12 -0.03
C GLY A 75 -12.42 4.90 -1.31
N TYR A 76 -12.68 3.81 -2.04
CA TYR A 76 -11.99 3.54 -3.30
C TYR A 76 -12.13 4.70 -4.29
N GLY A 77 -11.01 5.05 -4.93
CA GLY A 77 -11.02 6.03 -6.00
C GLY A 77 -11.80 5.54 -7.24
N PRO A 78 -12.46 6.43 -8.01
CA PRO A 78 -13.34 6.02 -9.12
C PRO A 78 -12.64 5.21 -10.24
N ARG A 79 -11.34 5.40 -10.45
CA ARG A 79 -10.57 4.60 -11.41
C ARG A 79 -10.34 3.19 -10.89
N PHE A 80 -10.09 3.06 -9.58
CA PHE A 80 -9.90 1.78 -8.94
C PHE A 80 -11.21 0.99 -8.86
N GLU A 81 -12.36 1.62 -8.58
CA GLU A 81 -13.66 0.96 -8.63
C GLU A 81 -13.96 0.37 -10.02
N ARG A 82 -13.63 1.09 -11.09
CA ARG A 82 -13.77 0.56 -12.46
C ARG A 82 -12.82 -0.61 -12.72
N TRP A 83 -11.60 -0.55 -12.18
CA TRP A 83 -10.64 -1.65 -12.27
C TRP A 83 -11.14 -2.90 -11.54
N LEU A 84 -11.69 -2.76 -10.33
CA LEU A 84 -12.28 -3.87 -9.56
C LEU A 84 -13.44 -4.54 -10.32
N ALA A 85 -14.26 -3.76 -11.01
CA ALA A 85 -15.42 -4.24 -11.76
C ALA A 85 -15.08 -4.80 -13.16
N SER A 86 -13.87 -4.58 -13.65
CA SER A 86 -13.46 -5.02 -14.99
C SER A 86 -13.36 -6.55 -15.07
N PRO A 87 -13.86 -7.19 -16.14
CA PRO A 87 -13.62 -8.62 -16.38
C PRO A 87 -12.14 -8.90 -16.69
N ASP A 88 -11.44 -7.93 -17.26
CA ASP A 88 -10.00 -7.97 -17.57
C ASP A 88 -9.33 -6.69 -17.06
N PRO A 89 -8.94 -6.66 -15.77
CA PRO A 89 -8.40 -5.47 -15.14
C PRO A 89 -6.97 -5.20 -15.61
N GLN A 90 -6.79 -4.12 -16.37
CA GLN A 90 -5.49 -3.67 -16.84
C GLN A 90 -4.96 -2.50 -15.99
N PRO A 91 -3.64 -2.34 -15.84
CA PRO A 91 -3.05 -1.16 -15.24
C PRO A 91 -3.57 0.13 -15.89
N TYR A 92 -3.75 1.17 -15.11
CA TYR A 92 -4.34 2.42 -15.60
C TYR A 92 -3.48 3.65 -15.33
N HIS A 93 -2.18 3.44 -15.19
CA HIS A 93 -1.15 4.48 -15.07
C HIS A 93 -1.45 5.48 -13.94
N SER A 94 -1.82 4.96 -12.77
CA SER A 94 -2.17 5.78 -11.61
C SER A 94 -0.94 6.45 -11.00
N LEU A 95 -1.11 7.72 -10.61
CA LEU A 95 -0.17 8.53 -9.82
C LEU A 95 -0.58 8.62 -8.35
N GLY A 96 -1.72 8.03 -7.99
CA GLY A 96 -2.24 8.09 -6.63
C GLY A 96 -1.37 7.33 -5.61
N ASN A 97 -1.66 7.52 -4.34
CA ASN A 97 -0.94 6.85 -3.25
C ASN A 97 -1.37 5.38 -3.04
N GLY A 98 -2.34 4.88 -3.81
CA GLY A 98 -2.95 3.57 -3.61
C GLY A 98 -1.99 2.38 -3.68
N SER A 99 -0.88 2.48 -4.42
CA SER A 99 0.17 1.46 -4.41
C SER A 99 1.02 1.50 -3.12
N ALA A 100 1.31 2.70 -2.63
CA ALA A 100 2.13 2.93 -1.44
C ALA A 100 1.38 2.59 -0.14
N MET A 101 0.10 2.97 -0.03
CA MET A 101 -0.71 2.75 1.17
C MET A 101 -0.83 1.26 1.55
N ARG A 102 -0.92 0.38 0.55
CA ARG A 102 -1.19 -1.05 0.72
C ARG A 102 0.05 -1.94 0.80
N VAL A 103 1.25 -1.41 0.50
CA VAL A 103 2.45 -2.21 0.17
C VAL A 103 3.13 -2.87 1.37
N SER A 104 2.87 -2.41 2.60
CA SER A 104 3.61 -2.83 3.79
C SER A 104 3.77 -4.36 3.98
N PRO A 105 2.82 -5.24 3.59
CA PRO A 105 2.98 -6.69 3.76
C PRO A 105 4.16 -7.27 2.99
N VAL A 106 4.51 -6.76 1.81
CA VAL A 106 5.65 -7.30 1.03
C VAL A 106 6.98 -7.08 1.74
N ALA A 107 7.09 -6.00 2.52
CA ALA A 107 8.27 -5.73 3.33
C ALA A 107 8.47 -6.73 4.48
N TRP A 108 7.41 -7.41 4.93
CA TRP A 108 7.48 -8.46 5.94
C TRP A 108 7.80 -9.84 5.37
N ALA A 109 7.42 -10.09 4.12
CA ALA A 109 7.69 -11.34 3.42
C ALA A 109 9.09 -11.39 2.82
N ALA A 110 9.66 -10.26 2.45
CA ALA A 110 10.93 -10.19 1.76
C ALA A 110 12.11 -10.58 2.68
N GLU A 111 13.06 -11.36 2.15
CA GLU A 111 14.29 -11.79 2.81
C GLU A 111 15.44 -10.79 2.59
N SER A 112 15.34 -9.94 1.57
CA SER A 112 16.32 -8.92 1.23
C SER A 112 15.66 -7.63 0.74
N LEU A 113 16.38 -6.50 0.83
CA LEU A 113 15.90 -5.22 0.29
C LEU A 113 15.65 -5.28 -1.23
N PRO A 114 16.53 -5.87 -2.07
CA PRO A 114 16.24 -6.03 -3.49
C PRO A 114 14.94 -6.81 -3.76
N GLN A 115 14.70 -7.92 -3.05
CA GLN A 115 13.45 -8.68 -3.16
C GLN A 115 12.24 -7.85 -2.72
N CYS A 116 12.36 -7.11 -1.61
CA CYS A 116 11.31 -6.21 -1.14
C CYS A 116 10.91 -5.20 -2.22
N LEU A 117 11.88 -4.57 -2.87
CA LEU A 117 11.64 -3.59 -3.93
C LEU A 117 11.03 -4.23 -5.19
N ALA A 118 11.46 -5.45 -5.55
CA ALA A 118 10.88 -6.18 -6.67
C ALA A 118 9.40 -6.53 -6.41
N LEU A 119 9.07 -7.01 -5.22
CA LEU A 119 7.69 -7.31 -4.81
C LEU A 119 6.83 -6.04 -4.71
N ALA A 120 7.39 -4.95 -4.18
CA ALA A 120 6.70 -3.66 -4.12
C ALA A 120 6.34 -3.15 -5.52
N LYS A 121 7.29 -3.21 -6.45
CA LYS A 121 7.06 -2.88 -7.85
C LYS A 121 5.97 -3.76 -8.46
N ALA A 122 6.06 -5.08 -8.31
CA ALA A 122 5.07 -6.02 -8.84
C ALA A 122 3.67 -5.74 -8.30
N SER A 123 3.53 -5.48 -6.97
CA SER A 123 2.24 -5.14 -6.36
C SER A 123 1.67 -3.79 -6.82
N ALA A 124 2.54 -2.84 -7.20
CA ALA A 124 2.12 -1.54 -7.73
C ALA A 124 1.63 -1.64 -9.18
N GLU A 125 2.39 -2.32 -10.03
CA GLU A 125 2.20 -2.38 -11.49
C GLU A 125 0.82 -2.87 -11.92
N VAL A 126 0.10 -3.62 -11.10
CA VAL A 126 -1.25 -4.11 -11.43
C VAL A 126 -2.29 -2.97 -11.59
N THR A 127 -1.97 -1.77 -11.09
CA THR A 127 -2.82 -0.56 -11.16
C THR A 127 -2.02 0.71 -11.41
N HIS A 128 -0.84 0.84 -10.78
CA HIS A 128 0.03 2.01 -10.71
C HIS A 128 1.34 1.74 -11.45
N ASP A 129 1.24 1.55 -12.76
CA ASP A 129 2.38 1.33 -13.66
C ASP A 129 3.09 2.63 -14.09
N HIS A 130 2.66 3.79 -13.56
CA HIS A 130 3.40 5.04 -13.69
C HIS A 130 4.67 5.00 -12.81
N PRO A 131 5.82 5.55 -13.30
CA PRO A 131 7.05 5.58 -12.51
C PRO A 131 6.89 6.12 -11.08
N ASP A 132 6.15 7.22 -10.88
CA ASP A 132 5.91 7.78 -9.55
C ASP A 132 5.03 6.88 -8.67
N GLY A 133 4.05 6.19 -9.26
CA GLY A 133 3.24 5.22 -8.52
C GLY A 133 4.07 4.03 -8.02
N ILE A 134 4.99 3.54 -8.86
CA ILE A 134 5.96 2.49 -8.49
C ILE A 134 6.95 3.01 -7.44
N ALA A 135 7.48 4.22 -7.65
CA ALA A 135 8.42 4.85 -6.72
C ALA A 135 7.84 4.99 -5.31
N GLY A 136 6.56 5.40 -5.20
CA GLY A 136 5.86 5.47 -3.91
C GLY A 136 5.81 4.14 -3.17
N ALA A 137 5.43 3.07 -3.88
CA ALA A 137 5.41 1.72 -3.30
C ALA A 137 6.81 1.27 -2.86
N CYS A 138 7.83 1.46 -3.69
CA CYS A 138 9.21 1.10 -3.37
C CYS A 138 9.77 1.90 -2.18
N ALA A 139 9.48 3.20 -2.11
CA ALA A 139 9.90 4.05 -1.00
C ALA A 139 9.32 3.55 0.33
N VAL A 140 8.00 3.29 0.37
CA VAL A 140 7.32 2.84 1.59
C VAL A 140 7.74 1.42 1.97
N ALA A 141 7.75 0.47 1.02
CA ALA A 141 8.13 -0.92 1.31
C ALA A 141 9.57 -1.00 1.81
N GLY A 142 10.51 -0.31 1.17
CA GLY A 142 11.90 -0.29 1.60
C GLY A 142 12.09 0.35 2.97
N ALA A 143 11.36 1.43 3.27
CA ALA A 143 11.38 2.05 4.61
C ALA A 143 10.88 1.08 5.69
N VAL A 144 9.79 0.36 5.44
CA VAL A 144 9.27 -0.67 6.36
C VAL A 144 10.25 -1.82 6.51
N TYR A 145 10.86 -2.29 5.41
CA TYR A 145 11.86 -3.35 5.43
C TYR A 145 13.08 -2.94 6.28
N LEU A 146 13.64 -1.76 6.04
CA LEU A 146 14.77 -1.22 6.78
C LEU A 146 14.46 -1.07 8.29
N ALA A 147 13.27 -0.52 8.61
CA ALA A 147 12.85 -0.37 9.99
C ALA A 147 12.76 -1.72 10.72
N ARG A 148 12.12 -2.74 10.10
CA ARG A 148 11.99 -4.06 10.71
C ARG A 148 13.31 -4.82 10.86
N THR A 149 14.31 -4.50 10.03
CA THR A 149 15.64 -5.10 10.07
C THR A 149 16.63 -4.33 10.95
N GLY A 150 16.17 -3.28 11.64
CA GLY A 150 16.95 -2.55 12.64
C GLY A 150 17.79 -1.40 12.08
N ALA A 151 17.52 -0.95 10.86
CA ALA A 151 18.17 0.26 10.32
C ALA A 151 17.77 1.51 11.13
N ASP A 152 18.67 2.45 11.23
CA ASP A 152 18.41 3.72 11.90
C ASP A 152 17.58 4.69 11.05
N LYS A 153 17.18 5.82 11.65
CA LYS A 153 16.36 6.82 10.96
C LYS A 153 17.08 7.48 9.78
N ALA A 154 18.41 7.58 9.84
CA ALA A 154 19.20 8.18 8.76
C ALA A 154 19.19 7.27 7.53
N ALA A 155 19.42 5.98 7.70
CA ALA A 155 19.37 5.01 6.61
C ALA A 155 17.98 4.92 5.96
N ILE A 156 16.91 5.02 6.77
CA ILE A 156 15.54 5.06 6.25
C ILE A 156 15.28 6.35 5.47
N ALA A 157 15.71 7.50 5.98
CA ALA A 157 15.60 8.78 5.29
C ALA A 157 16.36 8.78 3.96
N ASP A 158 17.60 8.28 3.95
CA ASP A 158 18.43 8.14 2.75
C ASP A 158 17.77 7.24 1.69
N HIS A 159 17.08 6.17 2.12
CA HIS A 159 16.34 5.31 1.22
C HIS A 159 15.18 6.09 0.56
N VAL A 160 14.36 6.78 1.34
CA VAL A 160 13.19 7.51 0.84
C VAL A 160 13.60 8.66 -0.08
N THR A 161 14.66 9.40 0.24
CA THR A 161 15.14 10.53 -0.57
C THR A 161 15.67 10.13 -1.94
N ARG A 162 16.03 8.88 -2.16
CA ARG A 162 16.38 8.37 -3.52
C ARG A 162 15.18 8.37 -4.47
N TYR A 163 13.98 8.21 -3.95
CA TYR A 163 12.73 8.24 -4.74
C TYR A 163 12.11 9.63 -4.78
N TYR A 164 12.21 10.34 -3.66
CA TYR A 164 11.65 11.67 -3.49
C TYR A 164 12.71 12.59 -2.87
N PRO A 165 13.55 13.25 -3.68
CA PRO A 165 14.48 14.23 -3.18
C PRO A 165 13.70 15.30 -2.40
N LEU A 166 13.98 15.40 -1.09
CA LEU A 166 13.38 16.41 -0.23
C LEU A 166 14.01 17.78 -0.58
N GLY A 167 13.47 18.45 -1.59
CA GLY A 167 13.72 19.85 -1.87
C GLY A 167 12.57 20.68 -1.31
N PHE A 168 12.66 21.03 -0.02
CA PHE A 168 11.79 22.03 0.58
C PHE A 168 12.53 23.35 0.68
#